data_16c33073f6e1448186550983e3cd67b6
#
_entry.id   16c33073f6e1448186550983e3cd67b6
#
_cell.length_a   1.000
_cell.length_b   1.000
_cell.length_c   1.000
_cell.angle_alpha   90.00
_cell.angle_beta   90.00
_cell.angle_gamma   90.00
#
_symmetry.space_group_name_H-M   'P 1'
#
loop_
_entity.id
_entity.type
_entity.pdbx_description
1 polymer ?
#
loop_
_entity_poly.entity_id
_entity_poly.type
_entity_poly.pdbx_seq_one_letter_code
_entity_poly.pdbx_strand_id
1 'polypeptide(L)'
;ERNALPADVSLSESTERTATLDIASRELKDFWKGEGRVLLRVSKDGVMRDGFTICRKGLDVELSSASDNGVLYAAYDLLRRQQAGDLLSDGVAVTERPSYDIRILNHWDNPDGTVERGYAGRSIWKWDELPETVSPLYEEYARANASVGINAVVLNNVNAKPQMLSTGMLRKVAVIAEVLRPYGIRTYLSVNFASPKALGELSP
;
A
#
# COMPACT_ATOMS: atom_id res chain seq x y z
N GLU A 1 16.83 4.37 -11.37
CA GLU A 1 16.65 3.78 -12.71
C GLU A 1 16.37 2.29 -12.61
N ARG A 2 15.50 1.78 -13.47
CA ARG A 2 15.19 0.34 -13.57
C ARG A 2 16.40 -0.44 -14.05
N ASN A 3 16.48 -1.71 -13.63
CA ASN A 3 17.51 -2.63 -14.10
C ASN A 3 17.32 -2.96 -15.59
N ALA A 4 18.40 -3.06 -16.34
CA ALA A 4 18.37 -3.55 -17.73
C ALA A 4 18.02 -5.05 -17.79
N LEU A 5 18.48 -5.82 -16.78
CA LEU A 5 18.10 -7.22 -16.55
C LEU A 5 17.47 -7.33 -15.15
N PRO A 6 16.38 -8.12 -15.01
CA PRO A 6 15.73 -8.27 -13.70
C PRO A 6 16.66 -8.98 -12.71
N ALA A 7 16.61 -8.56 -11.44
CA ALA A 7 17.27 -9.26 -10.36
C ALA A 7 16.65 -10.66 -10.14
N ASP A 8 17.43 -11.60 -9.58
CA ASP A 8 16.93 -12.93 -9.21
C ASP A 8 16.10 -12.83 -7.92
N VAL A 9 14.78 -12.98 -8.07
CA VAL A 9 13.81 -12.91 -6.96
C VAL A 9 12.91 -14.12 -7.00
N SER A 10 12.80 -14.83 -5.88
CA SER A 10 11.97 -16.02 -5.73
C SER A 10 11.15 -16.02 -4.44
N LEU A 11 10.05 -16.77 -4.43
CA LEU A 11 9.30 -17.09 -3.22
C LEU A 11 9.86 -18.35 -2.58
N SER A 12 9.83 -18.45 -1.24
CA SER A 12 10.13 -19.70 -0.54
C SER A 12 9.04 -20.74 -0.85
N GLU A 13 9.39 -22.02 -0.82
CA GLU A 13 8.47 -23.14 -1.14
C GLU A 13 7.20 -23.16 -0.29
N SER A 14 7.27 -22.67 0.93
CA SER A 14 6.14 -22.59 1.87
C SER A 14 5.31 -21.32 1.74
N THR A 15 5.67 -20.40 0.83
CA THR A 15 5.02 -19.10 0.66
C THR A 15 4.03 -19.15 -0.50
N GLU A 16 2.75 -18.98 -0.19
CA GLU A 16 1.71 -18.84 -1.20
C GLU A 16 1.87 -17.51 -1.96
N ARG A 17 1.69 -17.57 -3.28
CA ARG A 17 1.77 -16.38 -4.14
C ARG A 17 0.54 -15.51 -4.00
N THR A 18 0.73 -14.21 -3.78
CA THR A 18 -0.32 -13.20 -3.67
C THR A 18 -0.01 -11.97 -4.51
N ALA A 19 -1.02 -11.15 -4.80
CA ALA A 19 -0.84 -9.91 -5.55
C ALA A 19 0.17 -8.96 -4.86
N THR A 20 0.20 -8.94 -3.53
CA THR A 20 1.13 -8.11 -2.74
C THR A 20 2.57 -8.60 -2.91
N LEU A 21 2.80 -9.92 -2.89
CA LEU A 21 4.12 -10.52 -3.13
C LEU A 21 4.57 -10.38 -4.58
N ASP A 22 3.63 -10.34 -5.53
CA ASP A 22 3.94 -10.03 -6.93
C ASP A 22 4.46 -8.61 -7.09
N ILE A 23 3.88 -7.63 -6.36
CA ILE A 23 4.38 -6.26 -6.32
C ILE A 23 5.78 -6.23 -5.69
N ALA A 24 5.99 -6.86 -4.52
CA ALA A 24 7.30 -6.93 -3.88
C ALA A 24 8.36 -7.52 -4.82
N SER A 25 8.02 -8.62 -5.50
CA SER A 25 8.90 -9.27 -6.48
C SER A 25 9.21 -8.35 -7.67
N ARG A 26 8.21 -7.66 -8.22
CA ARG A 26 8.38 -6.70 -9.34
C ARG A 26 9.30 -5.54 -8.96
N GLU A 27 9.06 -4.92 -7.80
CA GLU A 27 9.90 -3.82 -7.31
C GLU A 27 11.37 -4.23 -7.17
N LEU A 28 11.62 -5.41 -6.61
CA LEU A 28 12.98 -5.91 -6.44
C LEU A 28 13.61 -6.27 -7.80
N LYS A 29 12.89 -6.95 -8.70
CA LYS A 29 13.39 -7.26 -10.05
C LYS A 29 13.77 -6.01 -10.82
N ASP A 30 12.97 -4.96 -10.70
CA ASP A 30 13.18 -3.70 -11.42
C ASP A 30 14.31 -2.84 -10.83
N PHE A 31 14.52 -2.88 -9.50
CA PHE A 31 15.34 -1.86 -8.83
C PHE A 31 16.47 -2.40 -7.93
N TRP A 32 16.45 -3.67 -7.53
CA TRP A 32 17.54 -4.24 -6.75
C TRP A 32 18.78 -4.45 -7.62
N LYS A 33 19.91 -3.91 -7.20
CA LYS A 33 21.20 -3.96 -7.94
C LYS A 33 22.25 -4.86 -7.27
N GLY A 34 21.90 -5.50 -6.15
CA GLY A 34 22.78 -6.43 -5.49
C GLY A 34 22.91 -7.73 -6.29
N GLU A 35 24.06 -8.37 -6.16
CA GLU A 35 24.30 -9.72 -6.67
C GLU A 35 23.58 -10.75 -5.78
N GLY A 36 23.39 -11.97 -6.30
CA GLY A 36 22.71 -13.04 -5.59
C GLY A 36 21.19 -12.97 -5.65
N ARG A 37 20.54 -13.91 -4.98
CA ARG A 37 19.09 -14.08 -4.99
C ARG A 37 18.44 -13.33 -3.84
N VAL A 38 17.27 -12.75 -4.08
CA VAL A 38 16.37 -12.26 -3.03
C VAL A 38 15.25 -13.27 -2.82
N LEU A 39 15.17 -13.85 -1.61
CA LEU A 39 14.15 -14.81 -1.22
C LEU A 39 13.06 -14.13 -0.40
N LEU A 40 11.80 -14.22 -0.86
CA LEU A 40 10.63 -13.71 -0.15
C LEU A 40 9.97 -14.84 0.65
N ARG A 41 9.76 -14.63 1.96
CA ARG A 41 9.16 -15.62 2.86
C ARG A 41 8.05 -15.03 3.71
N VAL A 42 6.88 -15.65 3.65
CA VAL A 42 5.81 -15.44 4.62
C VAL A 42 5.75 -16.66 5.54
N SER A 43 5.86 -16.46 6.85
CA SER A 43 5.89 -17.54 7.83
C SER A 43 5.12 -17.14 9.09
N LYS A 44 4.35 -18.07 9.64
CA LYS A 44 3.63 -17.85 10.90
C LYS A 44 4.55 -17.51 12.09
N ASP A 45 5.80 -17.93 12.03
CA ASP A 45 6.84 -17.64 13.02
C ASP A 45 7.58 -16.32 12.73
N GLY A 46 7.19 -15.61 11.66
CA GLY A 46 7.76 -14.32 11.28
C GLY A 46 7.35 -13.20 12.23
N VAL A 47 7.94 -12.03 12.02
CA VAL A 47 7.58 -10.82 12.77
C VAL A 47 6.11 -10.49 12.54
N MET A 48 5.37 -10.37 13.64
CA MET A 48 3.91 -10.17 13.63
C MET A 48 3.51 -8.85 12.98
N ARG A 49 2.29 -8.84 12.47
CA ARG A 49 1.64 -7.68 11.83
C ARG A 49 2.39 -7.27 10.56
N ASP A 50 2.75 -6.00 10.42
CA ASP A 50 3.49 -5.45 9.28
C ASP A 50 5.00 -5.34 9.56
N GLY A 51 5.51 -6.01 10.60
CA GLY A 51 6.94 -6.09 10.88
C GLY A 51 7.63 -7.10 9.95
N PHE A 52 8.95 -6.95 9.79
CA PHE A 52 9.73 -7.79 8.89
C PHE A 52 11.16 -7.97 9.37
N THR A 53 11.83 -8.98 8.81
CA THR A 53 13.27 -9.18 8.97
C THR A 53 13.93 -9.23 7.60
N ILE A 54 15.04 -8.53 7.44
CA ILE A 54 15.96 -8.60 6.30
C ILE A 54 17.23 -9.30 6.81
N CYS A 55 17.58 -10.42 6.20
CA CYS A 55 18.78 -11.18 6.56
C CYS A 55 19.68 -11.37 5.33
N ARG A 56 20.96 -11.00 5.45
CA ARG A 56 21.96 -11.24 4.39
C ARG A 56 22.79 -12.49 4.71
N LYS A 57 22.98 -13.36 3.71
CA LYS A 57 23.81 -14.57 3.78
C LYS A 57 24.66 -14.66 2.51
N GLY A 58 25.90 -14.25 2.61
CA GLY A 58 26.77 -14.10 1.44
C GLY A 58 26.24 -13.03 0.48
N LEU A 59 25.93 -13.42 -0.75
CA LEU A 59 25.31 -12.55 -1.75
C LEU A 59 23.77 -12.57 -1.67
N ASP A 60 23.17 -13.61 -1.09
CA ASP A 60 21.73 -13.77 -0.99
C ASP A 60 21.12 -12.91 0.13
N VAL A 61 19.88 -12.46 -0.10
CA VAL A 61 19.09 -11.72 0.90
C VAL A 61 17.76 -12.42 1.10
N GLU A 62 17.39 -12.66 2.35
CA GLU A 62 16.07 -13.18 2.72
C GLU A 62 15.24 -12.06 3.34
N LEU A 63 14.02 -11.86 2.81
CA LEU A 63 13.01 -10.95 3.36
C LEU A 63 11.89 -11.79 3.96
N SER A 64 11.66 -11.68 5.25
CA SER A 64 10.67 -12.52 5.96
C SER A 64 9.74 -11.72 6.86
N SER A 65 8.49 -12.16 6.94
CA SER A 65 7.43 -11.58 7.78
C SER A 65 6.34 -12.61 8.05
N ALA A 66 5.45 -12.30 9.00
CA ALA A 66 4.20 -13.05 9.20
C ALA A 66 3.08 -12.63 8.23
N SER A 67 3.29 -11.58 7.41
CA SER A 67 2.30 -11.07 6.44
C SER A 67 2.95 -10.66 5.12
N ASP A 68 2.16 -10.68 4.06
CA ASP A 68 2.55 -10.20 2.73
C ASP A 68 2.96 -8.73 2.76
N ASN A 69 2.22 -7.90 3.52
CA ASN A 69 2.53 -6.49 3.69
C ASN A 69 3.91 -6.29 4.32
N GLY A 70 4.25 -7.09 5.33
CA GLY A 70 5.57 -7.00 5.95
C GLY A 70 6.68 -7.36 4.97
N VAL A 71 6.48 -8.36 4.09
CA VAL A 71 7.45 -8.68 3.02
C VAL A 71 7.56 -7.55 2.00
N LEU A 72 6.43 -6.91 1.62
CA LEU A 72 6.44 -5.73 0.75
C LEU A 72 7.21 -4.57 1.36
N TYR A 73 7.01 -4.31 2.67
CA TYR A 73 7.75 -3.26 3.38
C TYR A 73 9.24 -3.59 3.49
N ALA A 74 9.59 -4.86 3.70
CA ALA A 74 10.98 -5.32 3.67
C ALA A 74 11.63 -5.06 2.31
N ALA A 75 10.92 -5.31 1.21
CA ALA A 75 11.39 -5.04 -0.14
C ALA A 75 11.70 -3.54 -0.32
N TYR A 76 10.79 -2.66 0.08
CA TYR A 76 11.03 -1.21 0.01
C TYR A 76 12.14 -0.75 0.96
N ASP A 77 12.27 -1.35 2.14
CA ASP A 77 13.37 -1.03 3.05
C ASP A 77 14.74 -1.45 2.49
N LEU A 78 14.83 -2.65 1.91
CA LEU A 78 16.04 -3.10 1.22
C LEU A 78 16.45 -2.15 0.09
N LEU A 79 15.48 -1.69 -0.71
CA LEU A 79 15.74 -0.73 -1.79
C LEU A 79 16.17 0.64 -1.25
N ARG A 80 15.60 1.12 -0.13
CA ARG A 80 16.06 2.35 0.54
C ARG A 80 17.48 2.21 1.06
N ARG A 81 17.82 1.09 1.70
CA ARG A 81 19.18 0.80 2.16
C ARG A 81 20.18 0.81 1.02
N GLN A 82 19.81 0.21 -0.11
CA GLN A 82 20.64 0.28 -1.32
C GLN A 82 20.88 1.73 -1.78
N GLN A 83 19.82 2.55 -1.81
CA GLN A 83 19.94 3.96 -2.22
C GLN A 83 20.76 4.81 -1.25
N ALA A 84 20.67 4.49 0.05
CA ALA A 84 21.45 5.16 1.10
C ALA A 84 22.90 4.66 1.20
N GLY A 85 23.27 3.59 0.50
CA GLY A 85 24.57 2.93 0.66
C GLY A 85 24.71 2.18 1.99
N ASP A 86 23.61 1.88 2.68
CA ASP A 86 23.54 1.19 3.97
C ASP A 86 23.13 -0.28 3.80
N LEU A 87 23.88 -1.01 2.99
CA LEU A 87 23.64 -2.44 2.79
C LEU A 87 24.15 -3.24 3.98
N LEU A 88 23.39 -4.25 4.38
CA LEU A 88 23.74 -5.16 5.46
C LEU A 88 25.04 -5.91 5.15
N SER A 89 25.90 -6.06 6.16
CA SER A 89 27.05 -6.96 6.10
C SER A 89 26.61 -8.43 6.06
N ASP A 90 27.50 -9.32 5.61
CA ASP A 90 27.25 -10.75 5.62
C ASP A 90 26.97 -11.28 7.04
N GLY A 91 25.98 -12.15 7.16
CA GLY A 91 25.52 -12.72 8.43
C GLY A 91 24.69 -11.79 9.30
N VAL A 92 24.43 -10.54 8.87
CA VAL A 92 23.63 -9.58 9.63
C VAL A 92 22.15 -9.70 9.29
N ALA A 93 21.33 -9.64 10.33
CA ALA A 93 19.87 -9.53 10.22
C ALA A 93 19.38 -8.24 10.89
N VAL A 94 18.44 -7.56 10.23
CA VAL A 94 17.74 -6.39 10.78
C VAL A 94 16.27 -6.71 10.85
N THR A 95 15.67 -6.45 12.02
CA THR A 95 14.23 -6.61 12.24
C THR A 95 13.62 -5.25 12.53
N GLU A 96 12.60 -4.92 11.74
CA GLU A 96 11.83 -3.69 11.87
C GLU A 96 10.38 -4.01 12.21
N ARG A 97 9.77 -3.14 13.01
CA ARG A 97 8.38 -3.29 13.41
C ARG A 97 7.71 -1.94 13.56
N PRO A 98 6.58 -1.70 12.89
CA PRO A 98 5.81 -0.48 13.09
C PRO A 98 5.32 -0.34 14.53
N SER A 99 5.38 0.88 15.07
CA SER A 99 4.86 1.18 16.41
C SER A 99 3.32 1.15 16.47
N TYR A 100 2.66 1.38 15.33
CA TYR A 100 1.20 1.43 15.21
C TYR A 100 0.69 0.42 14.19
N ASP A 101 -0.45 -0.21 14.46
CA ASP A 101 -1.10 -1.17 13.56
C ASP A 101 -1.75 -0.48 12.36
N ILE A 102 -2.31 0.71 12.57
CA ILE A 102 -2.96 1.51 11.54
C ILE A 102 -2.15 2.79 11.35
N ARG A 103 -1.68 2.97 10.12
CA ARG A 103 -0.95 4.15 9.66
C ARG A 103 -1.73 4.72 8.49
N ILE A 104 -2.60 5.68 8.80
CA ILE A 104 -3.66 6.14 7.91
C ILE A 104 -3.43 7.58 7.45
N LEU A 105 -3.60 7.81 6.15
CA LEU A 105 -3.77 9.15 5.59
C LEU A 105 -5.24 9.50 5.52
N ASN A 106 -5.58 10.69 5.97
CA ASN A 106 -6.94 11.18 5.97
C ASN A 106 -7.09 12.30 4.92
N HIS A 107 -7.70 11.96 3.79
CA HIS A 107 -8.07 12.93 2.77
C HIS A 107 -9.31 13.71 3.19
N TRP A 108 -9.33 14.98 2.86
CA TRP A 108 -10.48 15.86 3.09
C TRP A 108 -11.19 16.18 1.77
N ASP A 109 -11.31 15.18 0.92
CA ASP A 109 -11.81 15.31 -0.43
C ASP A 109 -13.34 15.25 -0.47
N ASN A 110 -13.93 16.00 -1.39
CA ASN A 110 -15.38 16.05 -1.60
C ASN A 110 -15.76 15.32 -2.91
N PRO A 111 -17.00 14.86 -3.02
CA PRO A 111 -17.49 14.17 -4.23
C PRO A 111 -17.44 15.02 -5.51
N ASP A 112 -17.40 16.35 -5.38
CA ASP A 112 -17.26 17.30 -6.50
C ASP A 112 -15.82 17.57 -6.93
N GLY A 113 -14.85 16.85 -6.34
CA GLY A 113 -13.43 16.98 -6.62
C GLY A 113 -12.75 18.17 -5.94
N THR A 114 -13.42 18.90 -5.07
CA THR A 114 -12.80 19.92 -4.22
C THR A 114 -12.22 19.28 -2.97
N VAL A 115 -11.31 20.00 -2.30
CA VAL A 115 -10.71 19.56 -1.03
C VAL A 115 -11.06 20.55 0.06
N GLU A 116 -11.33 20.05 1.27
CA GLU A 116 -11.73 20.81 2.44
C GLU A 116 -13.03 21.61 2.15
N ARG A 117 -13.03 22.92 2.33
CA ARG A 117 -14.13 23.83 2.01
C ARG A 117 -14.00 24.44 0.60
N GLY A 118 -13.23 23.79 -0.29
CA GLY A 118 -12.97 24.23 -1.64
C GLY A 118 -11.71 25.07 -1.83
N TYR A 119 -11.01 25.44 -0.77
CA TYR A 119 -9.81 26.28 -0.84
C TYR A 119 -8.48 25.50 -0.83
N ALA A 120 -8.51 24.21 -0.50
CA ALA A 120 -7.29 23.40 -0.35
C ALA A 120 -6.89 22.64 -1.65
N GLY A 121 -7.38 23.11 -2.79
CA GLY A 121 -7.04 22.55 -4.10
C GLY A 121 -8.04 21.53 -4.64
N ARG A 122 -7.54 20.59 -5.44
CA ARG A 122 -8.35 19.56 -6.11
C ARG A 122 -7.97 18.17 -5.61
N SER A 123 -8.98 17.31 -5.52
CA SER A 123 -8.83 15.89 -5.21
C SER A 123 -7.93 15.18 -6.22
N ILE A 124 -7.12 14.24 -5.75
CA ILE A 124 -6.43 13.30 -6.65
C ILE A 124 -7.39 12.26 -7.22
N TRP A 125 -8.53 12.05 -6.55
CA TRP A 125 -9.57 11.13 -6.99
C TRP A 125 -10.45 11.82 -8.02
N LYS A 126 -10.37 11.37 -9.27
CA LYS A 126 -11.15 11.90 -10.38
C LYS A 126 -12.53 11.22 -10.40
N TRP A 127 -13.39 11.68 -9.48
CA TRP A 127 -14.71 11.08 -9.26
C TRP A 127 -15.60 11.09 -10.50
N ASP A 128 -15.43 12.03 -11.40
CA ASP A 128 -16.16 12.18 -12.67
C ASP A 128 -15.69 11.18 -13.74
N GLU A 129 -14.45 10.73 -13.71
CA GLU A 129 -13.89 9.73 -14.63
C GLU A 129 -14.17 8.28 -14.18
N LEU A 130 -14.39 8.06 -12.87
CA LEU A 130 -14.62 6.72 -12.28
C LEU A 130 -16.09 6.29 -12.45
N PRO A 131 -16.35 5.00 -12.60
CA PRO A 131 -15.43 3.85 -12.61
C PRO A 131 -14.83 3.53 -13.99
N GLU A 132 -15.19 4.25 -15.03
CA GLU A 132 -14.89 3.93 -16.44
C GLU A 132 -13.40 4.10 -16.74
N THR A 133 -12.76 5.13 -16.12
CA THR A 133 -11.33 5.42 -16.32
C THR A 133 -10.60 5.43 -14.99
N VAL A 134 -9.62 4.54 -14.85
CA VAL A 134 -8.75 4.45 -13.67
C VAL A 134 -7.44 5.18 -13.95
N SER A 135 -7.19 6.27 -13.24
CA SER A 135 -5.96 7.03 -13.41
C SER A 135 -4.74 6.22 -12.95
N PRO A 136 -3.65 6.17 -13.74
CA PRO A 136 -2.38 5.56 -13.32
C PRO A 136 -1.81 6.17 -12.03
N LEU A 137 -2.17 7.42 -11.72
CA LEU A 137 -1.77 8.11 -10.49
C LEU A 137 -2.18 7.33 -9.22
N TYR A 138 -3.27 6.55 -9.27
CA TYR A 138 -3.71 5.80 -8.08
C TYR A 138 -2.74 4.67 -7.74
N GLU A 139 -2.16 4.00 -8.74
CA GLU A 139 -1.12 3.00 -8.51
C GLU A 139 0.17 3.66 -8.00
N GLU A 140 0.58 4.79 -8.57
CA GLU A 140 1.74 5.55 -8.09
C GLU A 140 1.55 6.04 -6.66
N TYR A 141 0.35 6.52 -6.32
CA TYR A 141 -0.03 6.89 -4.97
C TYR A 141 0.06 5.70 -4.00
N ALA A 142 -0.49 4.54 -4.40
CA ALA A 142 -0.43 3.32 -3.59
C ALA A 142 1.02 2.88 -3.34
N ARG A 143 1.82 2.85 -4.40
CA ARG A 143 3.26 2.52 -4.35
C ARG A 143 4.02 3.44 -3.40
N ALA A 144 3.85 4.76 -3.55
CA ALA A 144 4.51 5.75 -2.70
C ALA A 144 4.14 5.58 -1.22
N ASN A 145 2.87 5.40 -0.91
CA ASN A 145 2.38 5.21 0.45
C ASN A 145 2.85 3.89 1.07
N ALA A 146 2.76 2.78 0.34
CA ALA A 146 3.26 1.49 0.80
C ALA A 146 4.78 1.53 1.05
N SER A 147 5.53 2.27 0.23
CA SER A 147 6.99 2.39 0.39
C SER A 147 7.41 3.01 1.72
N VAL A 148 6.55 3.76 2.37
CA VAL A 148 6.79 4.35 3.71
C VAL A 148 5.92 3.71 4.80
N GLY A 149 5.31 2.56 4.49
CA GLY A 149 4.56 1.75 5.46
C GLY A 149 3.15 2.26 5.78
N ILE A 150 2.58 3.17 5.01
CA ILE A 150 1.16 3.56 5.13
C ILE A 150 0.29 2.38 4.67
N ASN A 151 -0.68 1.99 5.50
CA ASN A 151 -1.52 0.82 5.28
C ASN A 151 -3.03 1.12 5.28
N ALA A 152 -3.39 2.39 5.28
CA ALA A 152 -4.78 2.81 5.25
C ALA A 152 -4.96 4.22 4.69
N VAL A 153 -6.13 4.47 4.12
CA VAL A 153 -6.52 5.80 3.62
C VAL A 153 -8.00 6.05 3.85
N VAL A 154 -8.35 7.24 4.32
CA VAL A 154 -9.73 7.76 4.28
C VAL A 154 -9.86 8.60 3.02
N LEU A 155 -10.82 8.29 2.15
CA LEU A 155 -10.93 8.93 0.83
C LEU A 155 -11.65 10.28 0.84
N ASN A 156 -12.43 10.58 1.89
CA ASN A 156 -13.34 11.73 1.87
C ASN A 156 -13.34 12.53 3.16
N ASN A 157 -13.67 13.80 3.00
CA ASN A 157 -13.90 14.73 4.08
C ASN A 157 -15.01 14.23 5.03
N VAL A 158 -14.80 14.35 6.33
CA VAL A 158 -15.81 14.01 7.37
C VAL A 158 -17.12 14.81 7.20
N ASN A 159 -17.05 15.98 6.61
CA ASN A 159 -18.22 16.84 6.30
C ASN A 159 -18.74 16.63 4.86
N ALA A 160 -18.23 15.65 4.13
CA ALA A 160 -18.69 15.37 2.77
C ALA A 160 -20.19 15.10 2.74
N LYS A 161 -20.81 15.51 1.64
CA LYS A 161 -22.25 15.32 1.42
C LYS A 161 -22.63 13.83 1.49
N PRO A 162 -23.82 13.48 2.00
CA PRO A 162 -24.28 12.09 2.11
C PRO A 162 -24.24 11.28 0.82
N GLN A 163 -24.27 11.94 -0.34
CA GLN A 163 -24.11 11.33 -1.67
C GLN A 163 -22.84 10.48 -1.80
N MET A 164 -21.81 10.74 -0.98
CA MET A 164 -20.61 9.90 -0.92
C MET A 164 -20.91 8.42 -0.62
N LEU A 165 -22.03 8.15 0.05
CA LEU A 165 -22.50 6.80 0.40
C LEU A 165 -23.51 6.24 -0.60
N SER A 166 -23.83 6.96 -1.69
CA SER A 166 -24.73 6.43 -2.73
C SER A 166 -24.10 5.23 -3.44
N THR A 167 -24.94 4.34 -3.96
CA THR A 167 -24.48 3.16 -4.72
C THR A 167 -23.52 3.53 -5.86
N GLY A 168 -23.80 4.65 -6.56
CA GLY A 168 -22.93 5.14 -7.62
C GLY A 168 -21.53 5.52 -7.13
N MET A 169 -21.44 6.26 -6.01
CA MET A 169 -20.16 6.62 -5.41
C MET A 169 -19.43 5.42 -4.82
N LEU A 170 -20.15 4.50 -4.17
CA LEU A 170 -19.52 3.29 -3.60
C LEU A 170 -18.89 2.39 -4.69
N ARG A 171 -19.46 2.35 -5.90
CA ARG A 171 -18.83 1.66 -7.04
C ARG A 171 -17.49 2.30 -7.42
N LYS A 172 -17.41 3.63 -7.42
CA LYS A 172 -16.16 4.38 -7.68
C LYS A 172 -15.11 4.14 -6.58
N VAL A 173 -15.57 4.15 -5.32
CA VAL A 173 -14.72 3.80 -4.16
C VAL A 173 -14.18 2.38 -4.28
N ALA A 174 -14.99 1.42 -4.72
CA ALA A 174 -14.56 0.03 -4.90
C ALA A 174 -13.40 -0.09 -5.90
N VAL A 175 -13.47 0.65 -7.02
CA VAL A 175 -12.39 0.67 -8.02
C VAL A 175 -11.08 1.21 -7.42
N ILE A 176 -11.14 2.31 -6.66
CA ILE A 176 -9.96 2.82 -5.96
C ILE A 176 -9.43 1.76 -4.97
N ALA A 177 -10.31 1.15 -4.19
CA ALA A 177 -9.93 0.12 -3.21
C ALA A 177 -9.26 -1.11 -3.86
N GLU A 178 -9.68 -1.49 -5.08
CA GLU A 178 -9.05 -2.57 -5.84
C GLU A 178 -7.60 -2.24 -6.24
N VAL A 179 -7.33 -0.98 -6.61
CA VAL A 179 -5.96 -0.53 -6.91
C VAL A 179 -5.09 -0.50 -5.65
N LEU A 180 -5.64 -0.08 -4.51
CA LEU A 180 -4.90 0.11 -3.26
C LEU A 180 -4.62 -1.21 -2.53
N ARG A 181 -5.54 -2.18 -2.63
CA ARG A 181 -5.49 -3.44 -1.88
C ARG A 181 -4.23 -4.27 -2.11
N PRO A 182 -3.72 -4.45 -3.34
CA PRO A 182 -2.47 -5.19 -3.57
C PRO A 182 -1.25 -4.55 -2.89
N TYR A 183 -1.30 -3.24 -2.61
CA TYR A 183 -0.27 -2.51 -1.86
C TYR A 183 -0.48 -2.58 -0.34
N GLY A 184 -1.42 -3.39 0.14
CA GLY A 184 -1.73 -3.53 1.56
C GLY A 184 -2.47 -2.34 2.17
N ILE A 185 -3.02 -1.44 1.36
CA ILE A 185 -3.68 -0.22 1.82
C ILE A 185 -5.19 -0.44 1.91
N ARG A 186 -5.74 -0.32 3.12
CA ARG A 186 -7.18 -0.40 3.38
C ARG A 186 -7.84 0.93 3.08
N THR A 187 -9.02 0.87 2.48
CA THR A 187 -9.83 2.04 2.13
C THR A 187 -10.92 2.25 3.16
N TYR A 188 -11.04 3.47 3.66
CA TYR A 188 -12.05 3.90 4.61
C TYR A 188 -12.83 5.09 4.05
N LEU A 189 -14.05 5.24 4.53
CA LEU A 189 -14.89 6.41 4.30
C LEU A 189 -15.26 7.05 5.63
N SER A 190 -15.24 8.37 5.69
CA SER A 190 -15.84 9.13 6.76
C SER A 190 -17.34 9.26 6.52
N VAL A 191 -18.13 9.07 7.58
CA VAL A 191 -19.60 9.11 7.51
C VAL A 191 -20.10 10.18 8.48
N ASN A 192 -20.85 11.15 7.94
CA ASN A 192 -21.59 12.08 8.76
C ASN A 192 -22.81 11.39 9.37
N PHE A 193 -23.07 11.56 10.66
CA PHE A 193 -24.19 10.92 11.38
C PHE A 193 -25.56 11.21 10.79
N ALA A 194 -25.75 12.32 10.08
CA ALA A 194 -26.98 12.66 9.40
C ALA A 194 -27.16 11.97 8.01
N SER A 195 -26.10 11.29 7.52
CA SER A 195 -26.11 10.70 6.17
C SER A 195 -27.22 9.65 5.95
N PRO A 196 -27.52 8.73 6.89
CA PRO A 196 -28.58 7.74 6.68
C PRO A 196 -29.95 8.39 6.47
N LYS A 197 -30.27 9.43 7.26
CA LYS A 197 -31.53 10.18 7.11
C LYS A 197 -31.62 10.88 5.75
N ALA A 198 -30.53 11.46 5.28
CA ALA A 198 -30.50 12.17 4.00
C ALA A 198 -30.60 11.23 2.80
N LEU A 199 -30.20 9.96 2.94
CA LEU A 199 -30.32 8.93 1.91
C LEU A 199 -31.67 8.20 1.94
N GLY A 200 -32.51 8.49 2.91
CA GLY A 200 -33.90 7.92 3.01
C GLY A 200 -33.94 6.47 3.54
N GLU A 201 -32.85 5.94 4.06
CA GLU A 201 -32.76 4.55 4.53
C GLU A 201 -33.17 4.34 5.99
N LEU A 202 -33.39 5.40 6.75
CA LEU A 202 -33.90 5.34 8.12
C LEU A 202 -35.10 6.27 8.28
N SER A 203 -36.25 5.69 8.33
CA SER A 203 -37.39 6.32 8.99
C SER A 203 -37.18 6.30 10.51
N PRO A 204 -37.49 7.36 11.24
CA PRO A 204 -37.44 7.35 12.68
C PRO A 204 -38.39 6.32 13.27
#